data_b25729662640726a249da3cc14635f45
#
_entry.id   b25729662640726a249da3cc14635f45
#
_cell.length_a   1.000
_cell.length_b   1.000
_cell.length_c   1.000
_cell.angle_alpha   90.00
_cell.angle_beta   90.00
_cell.angle_gamma   90.00
#
_symmetry.space_group_name_H-M   'P 1'
#
loop_
_entity.id
_entity.type
_entity.pdbx_description
1 polymer ?
#
loop_
_entity_poly.entity_id
_entity_poly.type
_entity_poly.pdbx_seq_one_letter_code
_entity_poly.pdbx_strand_id
1 'polypeptide(L)'
;MTAMRLRRVAALLLMTAVVWLATGWRMPPTGAQGPAPAAVRGVEAVAITVADMERAVDFYGRVLFFEPVWDVETGGEGWERLHGVFGARVRVVRMRLGREEIELQQYLAPRGRAVPADSRSQDRWFQHVAIVVSDMEQAYLWLRRHRVEHASPGPQRLPDWNPAAGGIQAFYFKDPDGHVLELIQFPAGKGDARWHRPADRVFLGIDHTAIVVSDTEASLRLYRDALGLRVAGESENWGPEQERLNNVFGARLRITALRGAAGPALELLDYLTPRDGRPLPPDARANDLLAWQTILAV
;
A
#
# COMPACT_ATOMS: atom_id res chain seq x y z
N MET A 1 15.11 34.45 -9.85
CA MET A 1 15.81 33.24 -10.34
C MET A 1 16.31 32.47 -9.12
N THR A 2 15.54 31.54 -8.60
CA THR A 2 15.89 30.80 -7.38
C THR A 2 15.98 29.33 -7.78
N ALA A 3 17.19 28.78 -7.71
CA ALA A 3 17.50 27.41 -8.08
C ALA A 3 16.83 26.42 -7.13
N MET A 4 15.86 25.71 -7.64
CA MET A 4 15.19 24.61 -6.94
C MET A 4 16.14 23.41 -6.88
N ARG A 5 16.61 23.05 -5.69
CA ARG A 5 17.45 21.86 -5.48
C ARG A 5 16.62 20.60 -5.76
N LEU A 6 16.94 19.91 -6.85
CA LEU A 6 16.44 18.55 -7.09
C LEU A 6 16.93 17.62 -5.98
N ARG A 7 16.03 17.19 -5.11
CA ARG A 7 16.30 16.07 -4.21
C ARG A 7 16.21 14.80 -5.05
N ARG A 8 17.28 14.02 -5.07
CA ARG A 8 17.32 12.71 -5.73
C ARG A 8 16.42 11.75 -4.97
N VAL A 9 15.29 11.36 -5.58
CA VAL A 9 14.41 10.29 -5.09
C VAL A 9 14.87 9.01 -5.80
N ALA A 10 15.35 8.04 -5.04
CA ALA A 10 15.60 6.69 -5.55
C ALA A 10 14.36 5.85 -5.30
N ALA A 11 13.59 5.56 -6.35
CA ALA A 11 12.47 4.61 -6.28
C ALA A 11 13.03 3.19 -6.48
N LEU A 12 12.82 2.30 -5.52
CA LEU A 12 13.19 0.88 -5.61
C LEU A 12 11.98 0.08 -6.03
N LEU A 13 12.00 -0.42 -7.28
CA LEU A 13 11.00 -1.35 -7.81
C LEU A 13 11.31 -2.77 -7.33
N LEU A 14 10.37 -3.40 -6.62
CA LEU A 14 10.41 -4.80 -6.28
C LEU A 14 9.68 -5.62 -7.34
N MET A 15 10.42 -6.04 -8.37
CA MET A 15 10.04 -7.21 -9.16
C MET A 15 10.61 -8.46 -8.49
N THR A 16 9.77 -9.48 -8.31
CA THR A 16 10.20 -10.82 -7.89
C THR A 16 11.18 -11.38 -8.91
N ALA A 17 12.47 -11.43 -8.56
CA ALA A 17 13.49 -12.03 -9.38
C ALA A 17 13.36 -13.57 -9.36
N VAL A 18 13.13 -14.15 -10.52
CA VAL A 18 13.32 -15.59 -10.76
C VAL A 18 14.82 -15.83 -10.87
N VAL A 19 15.39 -16.58 -9.92
CA VAL A 19 16.80 -16.97 -9.92
C VAL A 19 16.97 -18.17 -10.83
N TRP A 20 17.70 -17.98 -11.93
CA TRP A 20 18.28 -19.08 -12.73
C TRP A 20 19.63 -19.48 -12.11
N LEU A 21 19.71 -20.71 -11.63
CA LEU A 21 20.97 -21.36 -11.25
C LEU A 21 21.71 -21.84 -12.52
N ALA A 22 22.82 -21.22 -12.85
CA ALA A 22 23.79 -21.77 -13.78
C ALA A 22 25.21 -21.59 -13.22
N THR A 23 25.75 -22.70 -12.80
CA THR A 23 27.15 -23.16 -12.80
C THR A 23 28.29 -22.12 -12.86
N GLY A 24 29.07 -22.05 -11.78
CA GLY A 24 30.52 -22.02 -11.89
C GLY A 24 31.21 -20.69 -12.18
N TRP A 25 31.07 -19.69 -11.29
CA TRP A 25 32.01 -18.56 -11.24
C TRP A 25 32.69 -18.52 -9.88
N ARG A 26 34.04 -18.65 -9.90
CA ARG A 26 34.89 -18.40 -8.74
C ARG A 26 34.86 -16.91 -8.39
N MET A 27 34.50 -16.58 -7.18
CA MET A 27 34.59 -15.22 -6.64
C MET A 27 36.05 -14.75 -6.57
N PRO A 28 36.35 -13.49 -6.97
CA PRO A 28 37.60 -12.85 -6.59
C PRO A 28 37.58 -12.43 -5.11
N PRO A 29 38.75 -12.29 -4.45
CA PRO A 29 38.82 -12.05 -3.03
C PRO A 29 38.26 -10.68 -2.62
N THR A 30 37.57 -10.68 -1.49
CA THR A 30 37.04 -9.57 -0.71
C THR A 30 37.99 -8.39 -0.57
N GLY A 31 37.51 -7.18 -0.93
CA GLY A 31 38.23 -5.96 -0.64
C GLY A 31 37.68 -4.69 -1.26
N ALA A 32 36.37 -4.46 -1.16
CA ALA A 32 35.80 -3.12 -1.16
C ALA A 32 34.38 -3.24 -0.55
N GLN A 33 34.22 -2.90 0.69
CA GLN A 33 32.89 -2.62 1.23
C GLN A 33 32.39 -1.39 0.45
N GLY A 34 31.44 -1.64 -0.47
CA GLY A 34 30.65 -0.57 -1.05
C GLY A 34 30.00 0.24 0.10
N PRO A 35 29.64 1.50 -0.13
CA PRO A 35 28.97 2.30 0.88
C PRO A 35 27.78 1.46 1.42
N ALA A 36 27.69 1.39 2.76
CA ALA A 36 26.58 0.71 3.42
C ALA A 36 25.27 1.19 2.77
N PRO A 37 24.33 0.28 2.45
CA PRO A 37 23.07 0.69 1.84
C PRO A 37 22.45 1.77 2.71
N ALA A 38 22.04 2.87 2.11
CA ALA A 38 21.41 3.97 2.83
C ALA A 38 20.19 3.40 3.57
N ALA A 39 20.19 3.50 4.90
CA ALA A 39 19.12 2.94 5.71
C ALA A 39 17.80 3.63 5.35
N VAL A 40 16.76 2.83 5.04
CA VAL A 40 15.43 3.34 4.78
C VAL A 40 14.89 4.05 6.02
N ARG A 41 14.54 5.32 5.88
CA ARG A 41 13.95 6.12 6.98
C ARG A 41 12.46 5.82 7.18
N GLY A 42 11.76 5.40 6.13
CA GLY A 42 10.35 5.05 6.20
C GLY A 42 9.65 5.07 4.86
N VAL A 43 8.34 4.87 4.90
CA VAL A 43 7.46 5.02 3.74
C VAL A 43 7.18 6.51 3.53
N GLU A 44 7.53 7.02 2.35
CA GLU A 44 7.29 8.41 1.97
C GLU A 44 5.91 8.58 1.36
N ALA A 45 5.53 7.66 0.47
CA ALA A 45 4.21 7.63 -0.16
C ALA A 45 3.89 6.22 -0.69
N VAL A 46 2.63 6.03 -1.04
CA VAL A 46 2.16 4.85 -1.80
C VAL A 46 1.69 5.32 -3.17
N ALA A 47 2.28 4.77 -4.23
CA ALA A 47 1.88 5.06 -5.58
C ALA A 47 0.84 4.04 -6.08
N ILE A 48 -0.19 4.55 -6.74
CA ILE A 48 -1.34 3.80 -7.26
C ILE A 48 -1.48 4.11 -8.75
N THR A 49 -1.46 3.09 -9.59
CA THR A 49 -1.64 3.27 -11.03
C THR A 49 -3.14 3.42 -11.35
N VAL A 50 -3.54 4.55 -11.92
CA VAL A 50 -4.95 4.88 -12.20
C VAL A 50 -5.23 4.97 -13.70
N ALA A 51 -6.47 4.68 -14.10
CA ALA A 51 -6.88 4.72 -15.50
C ALA A 51 -7.17 6.14 -16.01
N ASP A 52 -7.70 6.99 -15.13
CA ASP A 52 -8.14 8.36 -15.42
C ASP A 52 -7.82 9.27 -14.24
N MET A 53 -6.88 10.20 -14.46
CA MET A 53 -6.38 11.07 -13.39
C MET A 53 -7.44 12.03 -12.86
N GLU A 54 -8.29 12.59 -13.71
CA GLU A 54 -9.31 13.53 -13.27
C GLU A 54 -10.33 12.84 -12.36
N ARG A 55 -10.76 11.65 -12.76
CA ARG A 55 -11.68 10.83 -11.94
C ARG A 55 -11.04 10.41 -10.62
N ALA A 56 -9.78 10.03 -10.64
CA ALA A 56 -9.06 9.65 -9.43
C ALA A 56 -8.88 10.86 -8.50
N VAL A 57 -8.40 12.00 -9.00
CA VAL A 57 -8.22 13.23 -8.21
C VAL A 57 -9.56 13.71 -7.63
N ASP A 58 -10.66 13.65 -8.39
CA ASP A 58 -12.00 13.99 -7.87
C ASP A 58 -12.41 13.06 -6.73
N PHE A 59 -12.20 11.75 -6.89
CA PHE A 59 -12.54 10.77 -5.85
C PHE A 59 -11.68 10.96 -4.59
N TYR A 60 -10.36 10.97 -4.72
CA TYR A 60 -9.47 11.14 -3.56
C TYR A 60 -9.63 12.51 -2.90
N GLY A 61 -9.89 13.56 -3.69
CA GLY A 61 -10.10 14.92 -3.17
C GLY A 61 -11.46 15.12 -2.52
N ARG A 62 -12.55 14.84 -3.22
CA ARG A 62 -13.91 15.16 -2.75
C ARG A 62 -14.50 14.12 -1.82
N VAL A 63 -14.16 12.83 -2.01
CA VAL A 63 -14.72 11.75 -1.19
C VAL A 63 -13.84 11.45 0.01
N LEU A 64 -12.50 11.44 -0.17
CA LEU A 64 -11.55 11.07 0.86
C LEU A 64 -10.78 12.25 1.45
N PHE A 65 -11.03 13.48 0.97
CA PHE A 65 -10.46 14.73 1.47
C PHE A 65 -8.92 14.84 1.37
N PHE A 66 -8.32 14.14 0.39
CA PHE A 66 -6.92 14.37 0.06
C PHE A 66 -6.75 15.72 -0.64
N GLU A 67 -5.68 16.42 -0.32
CA GLU A 67 -5.31 17.68 -0.93
C GLU A 67 -4.20 17.49 -1.97
N PRO A 68 -4.31 18.06 -3.17
CA PRO A 68 -3.24 17.97 -4.16
C PRO A 68 -1.99 18.74 -3.69
N VAL A 69 -0.82 18.14 -3.86
CA VAL A 69 0.48 18.74 -3.50
C VAL A 69 1.22 19.23 -4.73
N TRP A 70 1.29 18.38 -5.77
CA TRP A 70 1.85 18.71 -7.06
C TRP A 70 1.31 17.78 -8.15
N ASP A 71 1.42 18.22 -9.40
CA ASP A 71 0.95 17.53 -10.61
C ASP A 71 1.99 17.74 -11.72
N VAL A 72 2.51 16.65 -12.28
CA VAL A 72 3.53 16.71 -13.33
C VAL A 72 3.34 15.60 -14.35
N GLU A 73 3.73 15.88 -15.60
CA GLU A 73 3.96 14.84 -16.60
C GLU A 73 5.44 14.52 -16.67
N THR A 74 5.76 13.23 -16.81
CA THR A 74 7.11 12.72 -16.91
C THR A 74 7.20 11.53 -17.86
N GLY A 75 8.42 11.12 -18.21
CA GLY A 75 8.68 10.01 -19.12
C GLY A 75 10.14 9.95 -19.51
N GLY A 76 10.42 9.26 -20.60
CA GLY A 76 11.76 9.09 -21.18
C GLY A 76 12.56 7.95 -20.55
N GLU A 77 13.79 7.78 -21.01
CA GLU A 77 14.60 6.58 -20.80
C GLU A 77 14.76 6.18 -19.31
N GLY A 78 14.87 7.14 -18.40
CA GLY A 78 14.97 6.88 -16.96
C GLY A 78 13.71 6.22 -16.40
N TRP A 79 12.54 6.71 -16.79
CA TRP A 79 11.25 6.11 -16.41
C TRP A 79 11.03 4.75 -17.05
N GLU A 80 11.38 4.63 -18.34
CA GLU A 80 11.25 3.37 -19.07
C GLU A 80 12.09 2.25 -18.43
N ARG A 81 13.33 2.56 -18.07
CA ARG A 81 14.21 1.59 -17.38
C ARG A 81 13.72 1.25 -15.97
N LEU A 82 13.23 2.26 -15.23
CA LEU A 82 12.76 2.06 -13.86
C LEU A 82 11.50 1.18 -13.82
N HIS A 83 10.57 1.45 -14.72
CA HIS A 83 9.25 0.80 -14.73
C HIS A 83 9.17 -0.39 -15.70
N GLY A 84 10.17 -0.61 -16.55
CA GLY A 84 10.15 -1.65 -17.56
C GLY A 84 9.06 -1.44 -18.63
N VAL A 85 8.62 -0.19 -18.86
CA VAL A 85 7.56 0.18 -19.80
C VAL A 85 8.15 1.09 -20.86
N PHE A 86 8.34 0.56 -22.06
CA PHE A 86 8.91 1.31 -23.17
C PHE A 86 7.93 2.38 -23.69
N GLY A 87 8.44 3.56 -24.02
CA GLY A 87 7.65 4.71 -24.48
C GLY A 87 6.75 5.29 -23.40
N ALA A 88 7.06 5.07 -22.12
CA ALA A 88 6.23 5.53 -21.02
C ALA A 88 6.14 7.07 -20.99
N ARG A 89 4.90 7.56 -21.01
CA ARG A 89 4.52 8.93 -20.66
C ARG A 89 3.51 8.86 -19.54
N VAL A 90 3.84 9.44 -18.38
CA VAL A 90 3.09 9.28 -17.15
C VAL A 90 2.76 10.64 -16.57
N ARG A 91 1.50 10.87 -16.20
CA ARG A 91 1.10 11.97 -15.33
C ARG A 91 1.09 11.46 -13.90
N VAL A 92 1.72 12.19 -13.02
CA VAL A 92 1.81 11.85 -11.59
C VAL A 92 1.24 13.00 -10.78
N VAL A 93 0.27 12.70 -9.92
CA VAL A 93 -0.30 13.66 -8.97
C VAL A 93 -0.04 13.17 -7.56
N ARG A 94 0.69 13.97 -6.79
CA ARG A 94 0.90 13.74 -5.36
C ARG A 94 -0.25 14.36 -4.58
N MET A 95 -0.86 13.57 -3.69
CA MET A 95 -1.96 14.02 -2.85
C MET A 95 -1.66 13.70 -1.39
N ARG A 96 -2.16 14.53 -0.48
CA ARG A 96 -1.89 14.44 0.96
C ARG A 96 -3.17 14.34 1.77
N LEU A 97 -3.18 13.43 2.75
CA LEU A 97 -4.18 13.39 3.81
C LEU A 97 -3.49 13.45 5.17
N GLY A 98 -3.73 14.49 5.94
CA GLY A 98 -3.02 14.71 7.19
C GLY A 98 -1.52 14.97 6.97
N ARG A 99 -0.68 14.00 7.33
CA ARG A 99 0.78 14.07 7.16
C ARG A 99 1.31 13.13 6.10
N GLU A 100 0.48 12.21 5.63
CA GLU A 100 0.84 11.12 4.74
C GLU A 100 0.42 11.45 3.31
N GLU A 101 1.11 10.84 2.36
CA GLU A 101 0.94 11.13 0.93
C GLU A 101 0.76 9.86 0.12
N ILE A 102 0.02 10.00 -0.97
CA ILE A 102 -0.09 9.02 -2.05
C ILE A 102 0.36 9.67 -3.35
N GLU A 103 0.75 8.84 -4.32
CA GLU A 103 0.92 9.26 -5.71
C GLU A 103 -0.08 8.54 -6.59
N LEU A 104 -0.87 9.29 -7.34
CA LEU A 104 -1.67 8.75 -8.42
C LEU A 104 -0.84 8.79 -9.69
N GLN A 105 -0.68 7.66 -10.39
CA GLN A 105 0.12 7.55 -11.60
C GLN A 105 -0.74 7.10 -12.77
N GLN A 106 -0.97 7.98 -13.73
CA GLN A 106 -1.67 7.62 -14.96
C GLN A 106 -0.68 7.45 -16.11
N TYR A 107 -0.57 6.26 -16.65
CA TYR A 107 0.15 6.02 -17.89
C TYR A 107 -0.66 6.54 -19.07
N LEU A 108 -0.28 7.70 -19.59
CA LEU A 108 -0.91 8.31 -20.76
C LEU A 108 -0.62 7.45 -22.01
N ALA A 109 0.58 6.86 -22.08
CA ALA A 109 1.03 5.90 -23.08
C ALA A 109 2.20 5.06 -22.53
N PRO A 110 2.25 3.74 -22.81
CA PRO A 110 1.11 2.91 -23.15
C PRO A 110 0.19 2.71 -21.96
N ARG A 111 -1.13 2.57 -22.19
CA ARG A 111 -2.07 2.23 -21.11
C ARG A 111 -1.92 0.78 -20.71
N GLY A 112 -2.12 0.50 -19.42
CA GLY A 112 -2.11 -0.85 -18.88
C GLY A 112 -3.50 -1.49 -18.80
N ARG A 113 -3.54 -2.69 -18.26
CA ARG A 113 -4.76 -3.50 -18.08
C ARG A 113 -5.49 -3.09 -16.82
N ALA A 114 -6.81 -3.25 -16.81
CA ALA A 114 -7.64 -3.08 -15.62
C ALA A 114 -7.30 -4.10 -14.53
N VAL A 115 -7.64 -3.78 -13.27
CA VAL A 115 -7.64 -4.76 -12.19
C VAL A 115 -8.59 -5.90 -12.56
N PRO A 116 -8.19 -7.18 -12.42
CA PRO A 116 -9.09 -8.29 -12.71
C PRO A 116 -10.39 -8.20 -11.88
N ALA A 117 -11.53 -8.26 -12.54
CA ALA A 117 -12.84 -8.07 -11.89
C ALA A 117 -13.15 -9.13 -10.82
N ASP A 118 -12.50 -10.29 -10.91
CA ASP A 118 -12.60 -11.41 -9.98
C ASP A 118 -11.48 -11.41 -8.92
N SER A 119 -10.79 -10.28 -8.73
CA SER A 119 -9.76 -10.13 -7.70
C SER A 119 -10.32 -10.35 -6.31
N ARG A 120 -9.56 -11.09 -5.49
CA ARG A 120 -9.90 -11.43 -4.11
C ARG A 120 -8.85 -10.87 -3.16
N SER A 121 -9.25 -10.65 -1.90
CA SER A 121 -8.35 -10.06 -0.90
C SER A 121 -7.16 -10.94 -0.53
N GLN A 122 -7.16 -12.25 -0.85
CA GLN A 122 -6.02 -13.14 -0.65
C GLN A 122 -5.12 -13.29 -1.89
N ASP A 123 -5.47 -12.67 -3.04
CA ASP A 123 -4.59 -12.70 -4.20
C ASP A 123 -3.29 -11.91 -3.94
N ARG A 124 -2.15 -12.37 -4.47
CA ARG A 124 -0.82 -11.81 -4.13
C ARG A 124 -0.51 -10.46 -4.79
N TRP A 125 -1.44 -9.89 -5.52
CA TRP A 125 -1.40 -8.50 -5.97
C TRP A 125 -2.30 -7.59 -5.13
N PHE A 126 -3.00 -8.16 -4.12
CA PHE A 126 -3.84 -7.36 -3.24
C PHE A 126 -2.96 -6.44 -2.39
N GLN A 127 -3.27 -5.17 -2.45
CA GLN A 127 -2.72 -4.14 -1.61
C GLN A 127 -3.83 -3.18 -1.22
N HIS A 128 -3.70 -2.53 -0.06
CA HIS A 128 -4.56 -1.42 0.31
C HIS A 128 -3.79 -0.33 1.04
N VAL A 129 -4.41 0.83 1.12
CA VAL A 129 -4.03 1.94 2.01
C VAL A 129 -5.10 2.06 3.08
N ALA A 130 -4.69 2.07 4.35
CA ALA A 130 -5.59 2.21 5.50
C ALA A 130 -5.69 3.67 5.94
N ILE A 131 -6.88 4.22 5.77
CA ILE A 131 -7.24 5.60 6.10
C ILE A 131 -7.86 5.61 7.49
N VAL A 132 -7.23 6.33 8.42
CA VAL A 132 -7.74 6.47 9.77
C VAL A 132 -8.92 7.44 9.81
N VAL A 133 -9.97 7.02 10.49
CA VAL A 133 -11.15 7.85 10.72
C VAL A 133 -11.39 8.05 12.22
N SER A 134 -11.90 9.24 12.57
CA SER A 134 -12.28 9.56 13.96
C SER A 134 -13.61 8.93 14.37
N ASP A 135 -14.48 8.64 13.38
CA ASP A 135 -15.79 8.03 13.55
C ASP A 135 -16.11 7.13 12.36
N MET A 136 -16.12 5.81 12.59
CA MET A 136 -16.37 4.81 11.56
C MET A 136 -17.77 4.92 10.97
N GLU A 137 -18.78 5.18 11.80
CA GLU A 137 -20.16 5.26 11.33
C GLU A 137 -20.37 6.46 10.41
N GLN A 138 -19.87 7.63 10.81
CA GLN A 138 -19.93 8.83 9.97
C GLN A 138 -19.20 8.63 8.65
N ALA A 139 -17.97 8.08 8.68
CA ALA A 139 -17.19 7.80 7.49
C ALA A 139 -17.89 6.80 6.56
N TYR A 140 -18.42 5.72 7.12
CA TYR A 140 -19.16 4.71 6.35
C TYR A 140 -20.42 5.29 5.70
N LEU A 141 -21.23 6.05 6.43
CA LEU A 141 -22.41 6.71 5.88
C LEU A 141 -22.05 7.73 4.80
N TRP A 142 -20.92 8.41 4.95
CA TRP A 142 -20.40 9.32 3.94
C TRP A 142 -20.05 8.59 2.65
N LEU A 143 -19.29 7.47 2.71
CA LEU A 143 -18.95 6.65 1.54
C LEU A 143 -20.23 6.11 0.85
N ARG A 144 -21.23 5.68 1.62
CA ARG A 144 -22.51 5.25 1.07
C ARG A 144 -23.25 6.35 0.31
N ARG A 145 -23.26 7.58 0.82
CA ARG A 145 -23.87 8.74 0.13
C ARG A 145 -23.18 9.01 -1.21
N HIS A 146 -21.88 8.75 -1.30
CA HIS A 146 -21.10 8.87 -2.54
C HIS A 146 -21.14 7.62 -3.41
N ARG A 147 -21.93 6.61 -3.04
CA ARG A 147 -22.09 5.33 -3.78
C ARG A 147 -20.78 4.61 -4.04
N VAL A 148 -19.86 4.69 -3.08
CA VAL A 148 -18.57 4.00 -3.16
C VAL A 148 -18.81 2.49 -3.15
N GLU A 149 -18.10 1.74 -4.00
CA GLU A 149 -18.20 0.29 -4.06
C GLU A 149 -17.61 -0.35 -2.82
N HIS A 150 -18.34 -1.26 -2.21
CA HIS A 150 -17.90 -1.99 -1.02
C HIS A 150 -17.09 -3.23 -1.40
N ALA A 151 -15.98 -3.49 -0.69
CA ALA A 151 -15.26 -4.75 -0.74
C ALA A 151 -15.63 -5.64 0.48
N SER A 152 -15.86 -5.04 1.65
CA SER A 152 -16.51 -5.71 2.80
C SER A 152 -18.03 -5.50 2.77
N PRO A 153 -18.85 -6.40 3.33
CA PRO A 153 -20.29 -6.20 3.44
C PRO A 153 -20.68 -4.99 4.32
N GLY A 154 -19.79 -4.54 5.21
CA GLY A 154 -19.94 -3.40 6.09
C GLY A 154 -18.80 -3.32 7.09
N PRO A 155 -18.72 -2.27 7.93
CA PRO A 155 -17.72 -2.17 8.98
C PRO A 155 -17.74 -3.37 9.91
N GLN A 156 -16.55 -3.86 10.26
CA GLN A 156 -16.35 -4.95 11.22
C GLN A 156 -15.60 -4.43 12.43
N ARG A 157 -16.02 -4.83 13.63
CA ARG A 157 -15.28 -4.59 14.86
C ARG A 157 -14.57 -5.88 15.23
N LEU A 158 -13.25 -5.86 15.21
CA LEU A 158 -12.43 -7.01 15.53
C LEU A 158 -12.62 -7.46 16.99
N PRO A 159 -12.66 -8.77 17.24
CA PRO A 159 -13.09 -9.31 18.53
C PRO A 159 -12.09 -9.07 19.65
N ASP A 160 -12.59 -8.84 20.87
CA ASP A 160 -11.79 -8.46 22.02
C ASP A 160 -10.82 -9.58 22.51
N TRP A 161 -11.07 -10.82 22.10
CA TRP A 161 -10.14 -11.92 22.40
C TRP A 161 -8.78 -11.77 21.70
N ASN A 162 -8.70 -10.96 20.63
CA ASN A 162 -7.43 -10.66 19.97
C ASN A 162 -6.75 -9.47 20.66
N PRO A 163 -5.67 -9.67 21.42
CA PRO A 163 -5.07 -8.59 22.21
C PRO A 163 -4.46 -7.49 21.33
N ALA A 164 -3.98 -7.83 20.13
CA ALA A 164 -3.39 -6.85 19.21
C ALA A 164 -4.46 -6.05 18.47
N ALA A 165 -5.49 -6.71 17.95
CA ALA A 165 -6.46 -6.10 17.03
C ALA A 165 -7.84 -5.85 17.66
N GLY A 166 -8.15 -6.39 18.85
CA GLY A 166 -9.47 -6.29 19.47
C GLY A 166 -9.95 -4.85 19.62
N GLY A 167 -11.21 -4.62 19.25
CA GLY A 167 -11.87 -3.31 19.29
C GLY A 167 -11.56 -2.40 18.10
N ILE A 168 -10.57 -2.69 17.27
CA ILE A 168 -10.35 -1.97 16.02
C ILE A 168 -11.58 -2.16 15.12
N GLN A 169 -12.06 -1.09 14.53
CA GLN A 169 -13.08 -1.15 13.50
C GLN A 169 -12.43 -0.94 12.15
N ALA A 170 -12.82 -1.76 11.15
CA ALA A 170 -12.25 -1.74 9.82
C ALA A 170 -13.32 -1.97 8.75
N PHE A 171 -13.13 -1.39 7.57
CA PHE A 171 -14.04 -1.52 6.44
C PHE A 171 -13.29 -1.38 5.12
N TYR A 172 -13.39 -2.38 4.24
CA TYR A 172 -12.81 -2.33 2.90
C TYR A 172 -13.80 -1.81 1.86
N PHE A 173 -13.33 -0.91 1.02
CA PHE A 173 -14.07 -0.32 -0.09
C PHE A 173 -13.14 -0.14 -1.29
N LYS A 174 -13.69 0.25 -2.46
CA LYS A 174 -12.91 0.41 -3.68
C LYS A 174 -12.93 1.85 -4.17
N ASP A 175 -11.81 2.25 -4.76
CA ASP A 175 -11.75 3.46 -5.58
C ASP A 175 -12.40 3.22 -6.96
N PRO A 176 -12.51 4.26 -7.84
CA PRO A 176 -13.14 4.11 -9.15
C PRO A 176 -12.47 3.12 -10.11
N ASP A 177 -11.21 2.74 -9.86
CA ASP A 177 -10.46 1.79 -10.68
C ASP A 177 -10.44 0.38 -10.10
N GLY A 178 -11.07 0.18 -8.92
CA GLY A 178 -11.18 -1.10 -8.25
C GLY A 178 -10.06 -1.40 -7.25
N HIS A 179 -9.21 -0.41 -6.93
CA HIS A 179 -8.22 -0.56 -5.87
C HIS A 179 -8.90 -0.60 -4.52
N VAL A 180 -8.47 -1.53 -3.67
CA VAL A 180 -9.04 -1.64 -2.33
C VAL A 180 -8.39 -0.61 -1.40
N LEU A 181 -9.22 0.08 -0.64
CA LEU A 181 -8.86 0.99 0.43
C LEU A 181 -9.52 0.52 1.72
N GLU A 182 -8.95 0.89 2.85
CA GLU A 182 -9.49 0.59 4.16
C GLU A 182 -9.86 1.87 4.91
N LEU A 183 -11.03 1.89 5.56
CA LEU A 183 -11.25 2.74 6.71
C LEU A 183 -10.85 1.97 7.96
N ILE A 184 -10.11 2.63 8.86
CA ILE A 184 -9.73 2.06 10.16
C ILE A 184 -9.99 3.05 11.27
N GLN A 185 -10.57 2.57 12.38
CA GLN A 185 -10.74 3.34 13.61
C GLN A 185 -10.14 2.56 14.78
N PHE A 186 -9.26 3.20 15.53
CA PHE A 186 -8.61 2.63 16.69
C PHE A 186 -9.40 2.93 17.97
N PRO A 187 -9.64 1.94 18.84
CA PRO A 187 -10.15 2.18 20.18
C PRO A 187 -9.09 2.85 21.06
N ALA A 188 -9.50 3.42 22.18
CA ALA A 188 -8.58 4.00 23.16
C ALA A 188 -7.45 3.02 23.52
N GLY A 189 -6.21 3.51 23.51
CA GLY A 189 -5.01 2.74 23.83
C GLY A 189 -4.42 1.92 22.69
N LYS A 190 -5.00 1.97 21.48
CA LYS A 190 -4.43 1.33 20.27
C LYS A 190 -4.17 2.36 19.18
N GLY A 191 -3.27 2.00 18.24
CA GLY A 191 -2.82 2.91 17.19
C GLY A 191 -1.89 4.02 17.69
N ASP A 192 -1.54 4.95 16.82
CA ASP A 192 -0.75 6.12 17.20
C ASP A 192 -1.58 7.08 18.06
N ALA A 193 -0.98 7.65 19.11
CA ALA A 193 -1.64 8.61 19.99
C ALA A 193 -2.21 9.83 19.26
N ARG A 194 -1.67 10.17 18.10
CA ARG A 194 -2.18 11.28 17.27
C ARG A 194 -3.60 11.02 16.73
N TRP A 195 -4.00 9.76 16.57
CA TRP A 195 -5.33 9.39 16.08
C TRP A 195 -6.44 9.65 17.10
N HIS A 196 -6.08 9.83 18.37
CA HIS A 196 -7.01 10.08 19.48
C HIS A 196 -7.11 11.56 19.85
N ARG A 197 -6.39 12.43 19.15
CA ARG A 197 -6.50 13.88 19.37
C ARG A 197 -7.83 14.41 18.83
N PRO A 198 -8.46 15.37 19.51
CA PRO A 198 -9.63 16.03 18.96
C PRO A 198 -9.35 16.56 17.55
N ALA A 199 -10.22 16.28 16.63
CA ALA A 199 -10.14 16.73 15.23
C ALA A 199 -11.52 17.20 14.79
N ASP A 200 -11.55 18.23 13.96
CA ASP A 200 -12.73 18.79 13.32
C ASP A 200 -13.12 18.06 12.01
N ARG A 201 -12.38 17.00 11.68
CA ARG A 201 -12.54 16.19 10.46
C ARG A 201 -12.62 14.71 10.77
N VAL A 202 -13.36 13.99 9.92
CA VAL A 202 -13.56 12.54 10.06
C VAL A 202 -12.36 11.76 9.53
N PHE A 203 -11.80 12.14 8.38
CA PHE A 203 -10.65 11.48 7.76
C PHE A 203 -9.36 12.13 8.24
N LEU A 204 -8.49 11.36 8.92
CA LEU A 204 -7.37 11.92 9.69
C LEU A 204 -6.02 11.81 8.98
N GLY A 205 -5.75 10.70 8.28
CA GLY A 205 -4.48 10.38 7.67
C GLY A 205 -4.38 8.92 7.29
N ILE A 206 -3.17 8.45 6.93
CA ILE A 206 -2.89 7.07 6.59
C ILE A 206 -2.09 6.42 7.72
N ASP A 207 -2.57 5.27 8.25
CA ASP A 207 -1.81 4.50 9.24
C ASP A 207 -0.80 3.56 8.57
N HIS A 208 -1.23 2.85 7.54
CA HIS A 208 -0.39 1.86 6.86
C HIS A 208 -0.79 1.63 5.40
N THR A 209 0.10 0.98 4.66
CA THR A 209 -0.22 0.21 3.47
C THR A 209 -0.01 -1.27 3.78
N ALA A 210 -0.87 -2.14 3.26
CA ALA A 210 -0.77 -3.57 3.49
C ALA A 210 -0.70 -4.34 2.17
N ILE A 211 0.17 -5.35 2.14
CA ILE A 211 0.41 -6.21 0.96
C ILE A 211 0.25 -7.68 1.32
N VAL A 212 -0.39 -8.44 0.45
CA VAL A 212 -0.48 -9.90 0.60
C VAL A 212 0.84 -10.54 0.20
N VAL A 213 1.37 -11.36 1.10
CA VAL A 213 2.61 -12.10 0.90
C VAL A 213 2.38 -13.61 0.95
N SER A 214 3.24 -14.37 0.30
CA SER A 214 3.20 -15.84 0.34
C SER A 214 3.96 -16.45 1.50
N ASP A 215 4.88 -15.67 2.09
CA ASP A 215 5.79 -16.10 3.15
C ASP A 215 6.30 -14.85 3.89
N THR A 216 5.87 -14.70 5.13
CA THR A 216 6.25 -13.58 5.98
C THR A 216 7.76 -13.54 6.21
N GLU A 217 8.39 -14.69 6.49
CA GLU A 217 9.84 -14.72 6.80
C GLU A 217 10.68 -14.37 5.57
N ALA A 218 10.26 -14.81 4.38
CA ALA A 218 10.90 -14.42 3.13
C ALA A 218 10.80 -12.90 2.91
N SER A 219 9.63 -12.32 3.19
CA SER A 219 9.40 -10.88 3.07
C SER A 219 10.20 -10.08 4.10
N LEU A 220 10.32 -10.57 5.33
CA LEU A 220 11.10 -9.95 6.39
C LEU A 220 12.60 -9.87 6.05
N ARG A 221 13.15 -10.84 5.31
CA ARG A 221 14.55 -10.73 4.82
C ARG A 221 14.78 -9.48 3.97
N LEU A 222 13.75 -9.08 3.21
CA LEU A 222 13.84 -7.83 2.44
C LEU A 222 13.54 -6.62 3.30
N TYR A 223 12.33 -6.53 3.86
CA TYR A 223 11.86 -5.31 4.50
C TYR A 223 12.58 -4.99 5.81
N ARG A 224 12.83 -6.01 6.63
CA ARG A 224 13.52 -5.85 7.92
C ARG A 224 15.04 -5.89 7.75
N ASP A 225 15.58 -6.97 7.12
CA ASP A 225 17.02 -7.25 7.15
C ASP A 225 17.79 -6.42 6.12
N ALA A 226 17.25 -6.25 4.91
CA ALA A 226 17.91 -5.48 3.86
C ALA A 226 17.54 -3.99 3.88
N LEU A 227 16.28 -3.63 4.13
CA LEU A 227 15.80 -2.24 4.10
C LEU A 227 15.81 -1.58 5.49
N GLY A 228 15.94 -2.33 6.58
CA GLY A 228 16.07 -1.81 7.93
C GLY A 228 14.77 -1.36 8.59
N LEU A 229 13.60 -1.76 8.06
CA LEU A 229 12.33 -1.51 8.74
C LEU A 229 12.23 -2.38 10.00
N ARG A 230 11.60 -1.87 11.05
CA ARG A 230 11.45 -2.59 12.32
C ARG A 230 10.08 -3.25 12.40
N VAL A 231 10.01 -4.49 12.87
CA VAL A 231 8.74 -5.12 13.24
C VAL A 231 8.17 -4.34 14.43
N ALA A 232 6.99 -3.77 14.24
CA ALA A 232 6.29 -2.94 15.21
C ALA A 232 5.17 -3.71 15.93
N GLY A 233 4.67 -4.78 15.33
CA GLY A 233 3.64 -5.62 15.91
C GLY A 233 3.32 -6.83 15.05
N GLU A 234 2.74 -7.83 15.64
CA GLU A 234 2.23 -9.02 14.98
C GLU A 234 0.87 -9.40 15.56
N SER A 235 0.01 -9.90 14.71
CA SER A 235 -1.27 -10.48 15.12
C SER A 235 -1.64 -11.66 14.25
N GLU A 236 -2.46 -12.54 14.79
CA GLU A 236 -3.15 -13.57 14.03
C GLU A 236 -4.65 -13.29 14.11
N ASN A 237 -5.25 -12.96 12.99
CA ASN A 237 -6.63 -12.56 12.88
C ASN A 237 -7.44 -13.65 12.19
N TRP A 238 -8.58 -14.01 12.77
CA TRP A 238 -9.50 -15.02 12.25
C TRP A 238 -10.90 -14.85 12.84
N GLY A 239 -11.85 -15.61 12.33
CA GLY A 239 -13.25 -15.60 12.78
C GLY A 239 -14.15 -14.77 11.87
N PRO A 240 -15.48 -14.73 12.18
CA PRO A 240 -16.49 -14.15 11.30
C PRO A 240 -16.23 -12.68 10.95
N GLU A 241 -15.68 -11.90 11.86
CA GLU A 241 -15.36 -10.48 11.65
C GLU A 241 -14.25 -10.33 10.60
N GLN A 242 -13.20 -11.16 10.72
CA GLN A 242 -12.09 -11.14 9.76
C GLN A 242 -12.52 -11.66 8.39
N GLU A 243 -13.34 -12.73 8.35
CA GLU A 243 -13.90 -13.27 7.11
C GLU A 243 -14.72 -12.21 6.38
N ARG A 244 -15.58 -11.48 7.10
CA ARG A 244 -16.40 -10.41 6.53
C ARG A 244 -15.57 -9.20 6.11
N LEU A 245 -14.56 -8.83 6.90
CA LEU A 245 -13.68 -7.71 6.55
C LEU A 245 -13.00 -7.98 5.22
N ASN A 246 -12.38 -9.15 5.06
CA ASN A 246 -11.67 -9.52 3.84
C ASN A 246 -12.62 -10.01 2.71
N ASN A 247 -13.88 -10.29 3.03
CA ASN A 247 -14.82 -10.98 2.15
C ASN A 247 -14.24 -12.32 1.63
N VAL A 248 -13.62 -13.08 2.55
CA VAL A 248 -12.97 -14.36 2.30
C VAL A 248 -13.39 -15.36 3.36
N PHE A 249 -14.13 -16.38 2.98
CA PHE A 249 -14.59 -17.42 3.90
C PHE A 249 -13.42 -18.22 4.47
N GLY A 250 -13.40 -18.44 5.79
CA GLY A 250 -12.34 -19.14 6.50
C GLY A 250 -11.03 -18.33 6.60
N ALA A 251 -11.06 -17.02 6.39
CA ALA A 251 -9.87 -16.19 6.46
C ALA A 251 -9.21 -16.25 7.83
N ARG A 252 -7.94 -16.67 7.83
CA ARG A 252 -7.02 -16.62 8.96
C ARG A 252 -5.71 -16.05 8.47
N LEU A 253 -5.30 -14.92 9.02
CA LEU A 253 -4.14 -14.16 8.57
C LEU A 253 -3.14 -14.01 9.71
N ARG A 254 -1.85 -14.20 9.40
CA ARG A 254 -0.75 -13.60 10.15
C ARG A 254 -0.53 -12.20 9.58
N ILE A 255 -0.60 -11.19 10.42
CA ILE A 255 -0.35 -9.79 10.06
C ILE A 255 0.92 -9.34 10.78
N THR A 256 1.89 -8.83 10.02
CA THR A 256 3.16 -8.31 10.58
C THR A 256 3.32 -6.86 10.15
N ALA A 257 3.24 -5.95 11.11
CA ALA A 257 3.40 -4.52 10.88
C ALA A 257 4.88 -4.13 10.97
N LEU A 258 5.35 -3.41 9.96
CA LEU A 258 6.70 -2.88 9.83
C LEU A 258 6.66 -1.35 9.85
N ARG A 259 7.61 -0.71 10.56
CA ARG A 259 7.72 0.75 10.60
C ARG A 259 9.16 1.21 10.39
N GLY A 260 9.30 2.31 9.65
CA GLY A 260 10.52 3.11 9.64
C GLY A 260 10.54 4.12 10.78
N ALA A 261 11.45 5.10 10.70
CA ALA A 261 11.50 6.24 11.62
C ALA A 261 10.40 7.27 11.34
N ALA A 262 9.84 7.28 10.13
CA ALA A 262 8.79 8.21 9.70
C ALA A 262 7.83 7.54 8.69
N GLY A 263 6.70 8.20 8.43
CA GLY A 263 5.69 7.77 7.47
C GLY A 263 4.76 6.67 7.98
N PRO A 264 3.84 6.20 7.13
CA PRO A 264 2.92 5.12 7.44
C PRO A 264 3.65 3.78 7.62
N ALA A 265 2.99 2.83 8.28
CA ALA A 265 3.48 1.47 8.37
C ALA A 265 3.35 0.73 7.04
N LEU A 266 4.06 -0.39 6.93
CA LEU A 266 3.86 -1.39 5.92
C LEU A 266 3.44 -2.69 6.62
N GLU A 267 2.30 -3.26 6.24
CA GLU A 267 1.83 -4.52 6.80
C GLU A 267 1.97 -5.67 5.79
N LEU A 268 2.46 -6.80 6.27
CA LEU A 268 2.49 -8.05 5.52
C LEU A 268 1.29 -8.89 5.93
N LEU A 269 0.45 -9.26 4.95
CA LEU A 269 -0.72 -10.09 5.13
C LEU A 269 -0.43 -11.50 4.60
N ASP A 270 -0.17 -12.45 5.49
CA ASP A 270 0.07 -13.85 5.14
C ASP A 270 -1.20 -14.67 5.45
N TYR A 271 -1.93 -15.07 4.41
CA TYR A 271 -3.11 -15.91 4.56
C TYR A 271 -2.71 -17.34 4.92
N LEU A 272 -2.90 -17.70 6.18
CA LEU A 272 -2.71 -19.07 6.66
C LEU A 272 -3.80 -19.99 6.12
N THR A 273 -5.04 -19.46 5.98
CA THR A 273 -6.18 -20.07 5.30
C THR A 273 -7.08 -18.97 4.69
N PRO A 274 -7.70 -19.21 3.51
CA PRO A 274 -7.29 -20.20 2.51
C PRO A 274 -5.93 -19.79 1.87
N ARG A 275 -5.16 -20.78 1.41
CA ARG A 275 -3.86 -20.57 0.74
C ARG A 275 -3.98 -20.60 -0.79
N ASP A 276 -5.17 -20.34 -1.31
CA ASP A 276 -5.48 -20.39 -2.75
C ASP A 276 -5.36 -19.03 -3.46
N GLY A 277 -4.76 -18.04 -2.79
CA GLY A 277 -4.48 -16.73 -3.39
C GLY A 277 -3.61 -16.85 -4.64
N ARG A 278 -4.07 -16.28 -5.75
CA ARG A 278 -3.39 -16.34 -7.05
C ARG A 278 -2.07 -15.57 -6.99
N PRO A 279 -1.01 -16.05 -7.64
CA PRO A 279 0.23 -15.29 -7.77
C PRO A 279 0.01 -14.06 -8.66
N LEU A 280 0.89 -13.05 -8.52
CA LEU A 280 0.94 -11.95 -9.47
C LEU A 280 1.07 -12.51 -10.90
N PRO A 281 0.26 -12.05 -11.87
CA PRO A 281 0.38 -12.50 -13.26
C PRO A 281 1.83 -12.34 -13.76
N PRO A 282 2.42 -13.36 -14.42
CA PRO A 282 3.83 -13.31 -14.83
C PRO A 282 4.12 -12.25 -15.89
N ASP A 283 3.08 -11.77 -16.56
CA ASP A 283 3.11 -10.70 -17.56
C ASP A 283 2.61 -9.36 -17.04
N ALA A 284 2.42 -9.24 -15.71
CA ALA A 284 2.05 -7.97 -15.09
C ALA A 284 3.12 -6.90 -15.32
N ARG A 285 2.68 -5.67 -15.57
CA ARG A 285 3.55 -4.53 -15.86
C ARG A 285 3.25 -3.38 -14.92
N ALA A 286 4.20 -2.47 -14.77
CA ALA A 286 4.06 -1.30 -13.91
C ALA A 286 2.94 -0.34 -14.35
N ASN A 287 2.52 -0.38 -15.62
CA ASN A 287 1.39 0.39 -16.14
C ASN A 287 0.03 -0.30 -15.98
N ASP A 288 -0.02 -1.57 -15.54
CA ASP A 288 -1.30 -2.22 -15.22
C ASP A 288 -1.91 -1.61 -13.95
N LEU A 289 -3.24 -1.48 -13.89
CA LEU A 289 -3.91 -0.86 -12.73
C LEU A 289 -3.75 -1.66 -11.43
N LEU A 290 -3.39 -2.94 -11.50
CA LEU A 290 -3.04 -3.72 -10.31
C LEU A 290 -1.66 -3.37 -9.73
N ALA A 291 -0.88 -2.51 -10.40
CA ALA A 291 0.46 -2.17 -9.95
C ALA A 291 0.44 -1.06 -8.89
N TRP A 292 1.03 -1.36 -7.75
CA TRP A 292 1.29 -0.45 -6.65
C TRP A 292 2.79 -0.31 -6.42
N GLN A 293 3.21 0.81 -5.87
CA GLN A 293 4.61 1.03 -5.51
C GLN A 293 4.68 1.66 -4.13
N THR A 294 5.52 1.11 -3.26
CA THR A 294 5.85 1.74 -1.98
C THR A 294 7.09 2.59 -2.17
N ILE A 295 6.95 3.91 -2.05
CA ILE A 295 8.05 4.87 -2.17
C ILE A 295 8.71 4.99 -0.80
N LEU A 296 10.00 4.68 -0.75
CA LEU A 296 10.79 4.67 0.47
C LEU A 296 11.72 5.88 0.53
N ALA A 297 11.72 6.60 1.67
CA ALA A 297 12.71 7.62 1.95
C ALA A 297 14.02 6.97 2.42
N VAL A 298 15.16 7.36 1.83
CA VAL A 298 16.52 6.89 2.16
C VAL A 298 17.41 8.04 2.59
#